data_4bbd81d8575f510ddfa941b270bcbcb9
#
_entry.id   4bbd81d8575f510ddfa941b270bcbcb9
#
_cell.length_a   1.000
_cell.length_b   1.000
_cell.length_c   1.000
_cell.angle_alpha   90.00
_cell.angle_beta   90.00
_cell.angle_gamma   90.00
#
_symmetry.space_group_name_H-M   'P 1'
#
loop_
_entity.id
_entity.type
_entity.pdbx_description
1 polymer ?
#
loop_
_entity_poly.entity_id
_entity_poly.type
_entity_poly.pdbx_seq_one_letter_code
_entity_poly.pdbx_strand_id
1 'polypeptide(L)'
;MSTEYTAPSERAGSKVYRFFVILLHVLIALFLIIQGGKLVSLGGSSYYLIAGIAYLLIAILYTFRKVASLWLSILTFIATVIWAVSEVQVFDFWQYIPRLVVPTVLFVLSLWASRSLITLSTEKVTFANRVGLVGFIACVIALISAFFPHGKTLNQVNIAQDRNLTKPTAENPDNWEYFGRSGSGTRFAPYTDITPDNVKNLQIAWTYHTGRPKNIGVDENTPIQIGSTLYSCTPTNIITALDGDSGKALWKYDPKAKTAEHITCRGVGYYDATQDKTLSKADLQTPSIQACPQRILTSTVDGRLIALNAKTGALCPQFGVNGQVDLLNDMGPTEKSKRYHPTSTPLIAGHVAILGG
;
A
#
# COMPACT_ATOMS: atom_id res chain seq x y z
N MET A 1 34.53 -7.73 65.21
CA MET A 1 33.13 -7.29 65.00
C MET A 1 32.94 -7.08 63.51
N SER A 2 32.49 -8.10 62.80
CA SER A 2 32.16 -8.05 61.36
C SER A 2 30.75 -7.51 61.23
N THR A 3 30.60 -6.26 60.82
CA THR A 3 29.27 -5.69 60.49
C THR A 3 28.78 -6.38 59.23
N GLU A 4 27.82 -7.28 59.38
CA GLU A 4 27.07 -7.89 58.30
C GLU A 4 26.32 -6.77 57.54
N TYR A 5 26.77 -6.46 56.34
CA TYR A 5 26.12 -5.51 55.47
C TYR A 5 24.87 -6.15 54.87
N THR A 6 23.74 -5.97 55.56
CA THR A 6 22.44 -6.37 55.03
C THR A 6 22.10 -5.46 53.83
N ALA A 7 22.11 -6.01 52.63
CA ALA A 7 21.70 -5.28 51.43
C ALA A 7 20.23 -4.76 51.61
N PRO A 8 19.96 -3.50 51.27
CA PRO A 8 18.61 -2.94 51.39
C PRO A 8 17.61 -3.78 50.60
N SER A 9 16.52 -4.18 51.30
CA SER A 9 15.45 -4.93 50.64
C SER A 9 14.82 -4.16 49.50
N GLU A 10 14.72 -4.80 48.33
CA GLU A 10 14.03 -4.22 47.18
C GLU A 10 12.58 -3.89 47.52
N ARG A 11 12.12 -2.66 47.25
CA ARG A 11 10.74 -2.23 47.47
C ARG A 11 9.78 -3.09 46.67
N ALA A 12 8.65 -3.54 47.21
CA ALA A 12 7.68 -4.42 46.58
C ALA A 12 7.24 -3.94 45.19
N GLY A 13 7.00 -2.61 45.01
CA GLY A 13 6.63 -2.01 43.74
C GLY A 13 7.71 -2.15 42.67
N SER A 14 9.00 -2.18 43.03
CA SER A 14 10.11 -2.41 42.07
C SER A 14 10.14 -3.83 41.53
N LYS A 15 9.78 -4.82 42.32
CA LYS A 15 9.71 -6.24 41.90
C LYS A 15 8.57 -6.47 40.90
N VAL A 16 7.38 -5.94 41.21
CA VAL A 16 6.20 -6.06 40.36
C VAL A 16 6.47 -5.41 39.00
N TYR A 17 7.00 -4.20 39.00
CA TYR A 17 7.30 -3.47 37.78
C TYR A 17 8.33 -4.22 36.90
N ARG A 18 9.42 -4.71 37.52
CA ARG A 18 10.43 -5.52 36.79
C ARG A 18 9.80 -6.76 36.16
N PHE A 19 8.91 -7.44 36.89
CA PHE A 19 8.20 -8.60 36.35
C PHE A 19 7.43 -8.24 35.07
N PHE A 20 6.66 -7.15 35.05
CA PHE A 20 5.93 -6.72 33.85
C PHE A 20 6.85 -6.36 32.70
N VAL A 21 7.98 -5.70 32.97
CA VAL A 21 8.96 -5.38 31.91
C VAL A 21 9.58 -6.65 31.33
N ILE A 22 9.95 -7.62 32.16
CA ILE A 22 10.47 -8.91 31.70
C ILE A 22 9.42 -9.63 30.87
N LEU A 23 8.17 -9.73 31.35
CA LEU A 23 7.08 -10.39 30.65
C LEU A 23 6.85 -9.78 29.26
N LEU A 24 6.80 -8.45 29.18
CA LEU A 24 6.59 -7.74 27.92
C LEU A 24 7.74 -8.01 26.92
N HIS A 25 8.99 -7.98 27.41
CA HIS A 25 10.15 -8.31 26.56
C HIS A 25 10.08 -9.74 26.04
N VAL A 26 9.68 -10.72 26.89
CA VAL A 26 9.54 -12.12 26.47
C VAL A 26 8.44 -12.28 25.41
N LEU A 27 7.28 -11.66 25.61
CA LEU A 27 6.16 -11.76 24.67
C LEU A 27 6.55 -11.18 23.28
N ILE A 28 7.15 -9.99 23.28
CA ILE A 28 7.59 -9.35 22.03
C ILE A 28 8.75 -10.15 21.40
N ALA A 29 9.69 -10.64 22.20
CA ALA A 29 10.79 -11.46 21.70
C ALA A 29 10.27 -12.72 21.01
N LEU A 30 9.37 -13.48 21.62
CA LEU A 30 8.78 -14.69 21.03
C LEU A 30 8.04 -14.37 19.72
N PHE A 31 7.24 -13.29 19.71
CA PHE A 31 6.57 -12.86 18.51
C PHE A 31 7.56 -12.56 17.39
N LEU A 32 8.62 -11.76 17.68
CA LEU A 32 9.62 -11.38 16.69
C LEU A 32 10.47 -12.56 16.22
N ILE A 33 10.82 -13.51 17.10
CA ILE A 33 11.58 -14.72 16.73
C ILE A 33 10.75 -15.57 15.77
N ILE A 34 9.48 -15.83 16.08
CA ILE A 34 8.61 -16.68 15.26
C ILE A 34 8.33 -16.02 13.91
N GLN A 35 7.85 -14.78 13.90
CA GLN A 35 7.49 -14.08 12.67
C GLN A 35 8.74 -13.66 11.88
N GLY A 36 9.80 -13.22 12.56
CA GLY A 36 11.08 -12.90 11.93
C GLY A 36 11.75 -14.12 11.31
N GLY A 37 11.71 -15.29 11.96
CA GLY A 37 12.20 -16.54 11.37
C GLY A 37 11.43 -16.92 10.11
N LYS A 38 10.10 -16.79 10.14
CA LYS A 38 9.26 -17.00 8.95
C LYS A 38 9.59 -15.99 7.84
N LEU A 39 9.81 -14.72 8.19
CA LEU A 39 10.17 -13.68 7.22
C LEU A 39 11.52 -13.99 6.55
N VAL A 40 12.52 -14.42 7.32
CA VAL A 40 13.83 -14.83 6.80
C VAL A 40 13.70 -16.02 5.85
N SER A 41 12.87 -17.01 6.18
CA SER A 41 12.64 -18.18 5.30
C SER A 41 12.00 -17.81 3.95
N LEU A 42 11.36 -16.65 3.87
CA LEU A 42 10.76 -16.08 2.65
C LEU A 42 11.69 -15.09 1.94
N GLY A 43 12.97 -14.98 2.36
CA GLY A 43 13.94 -14.05 1.77
C GLY A 43 13.83 -12.61 2.28
N GLY A 44 13.06 -12.36 3.35
CA GLY A 44 12.90 -11.03 3.95
C GLY A 44 13.99 -10.66 4.95
N SER A 45 13.83 -9.51 5.62
CA SER A 45 14.80 -8.94 6.54
C SER A 45 15.07 -9.83 7.76
N SER A 46 16.35 -10.07 8.07
CA SER A 46 16.80 -10.79 9.27
C SER A 46 16.72 -9.95 10.55
N TYR A 47 16.48 -8.64 10.43
CA TYR A 47 16.46 -7.70 11.55
C TYR A 47 15.51 -8.16 12.67
N TYR A 48 14.27 -8.54 12.32
CA TYR A 48 13.25 -8.91 13.31
C TYR A 48 13.63 -10.14 14.14
N LEU A 49 14.27 -11.13 13.51
CA LEU A 49 14.79 -12.32 14.21
C LEU A 49 15.89 -11.93 15.19
N ILE A 50 16.85 -11.12 14.74
CA ILE A 50 17.97 -10.64 15.56
C ILE A 50 17.48 -9.80 16.73
N ALA A 51 16.54 -8.85 16.49
CA ALA A 51 15.95 -8.03 17.51
C ALA A 51 15.17 -8.88 18.55
N GLY A 52 14.43 -9.88 18.09
CA GLY A 52 13.74 -10.82 18.97
C GLY A 52 14.69 -11.58 19.90
N ILE A 53 15.80 -12.08 19.38
CA ILE A 53 16.85 -12.73 20.20
C ILE A 53 17.44 -11.75 21.21
N ALA A 54 17.72 -10.50 20.80
CA ALA A 54 18.24 -9.47 21.69
C ALA A 54 17.25 -9.15 22.84
N TYR A 55 15.96 -9.00 22.56
CA TYR A 55 14.94 -8.76 23.58
C TYR A 55 14.80 -9.95 24.55
N LEU A 56 14.93 -11.19 24.07
CA LEU A 56 14.93 -12.38 24.93
C LEU A 56 16.14 -12.37 25.88
N LEU A 57 17.33 -12.05 25.37
CA LEU A 57 18.54 -11.93 26.19
C LEU A 57 18.42 -10.80 27.21
N ILE A 58 17.83 -9.66 26.84
CA ILE A 58 17.54 -8.56 27.77
C ILE A 58 16.63 -9.05 28.91
N ALA A 59 15.56 -9.78 28.61
CA ALA A 59 14.64 -10.33 29.60
C ALA A 59 15.37 -11.29 30.57
N ILE A 60 16.21 -12.20 30.05
CA ILE A 60 17.03 -13.13 30.84
C ILE A 60 17.97 -12.36 31.76
N LEU A 61 18.69 -11.35 31.24
CA LEU A 61 19.62 -10.55 32.04
C LEU A 61 18.91 -9.74 33.13
N TYR A 62 17.70 -9.22 32.87
CA TYR A 62 16.87 -8.55 33.89
C TYR A 62 16.39 -9.52 34.96
N THR A 63 16.07 -10.76 34.60
CA THR A 63 15.71 -11.82 35.57
C THR A 63 16.86 -12.06 36.56
N PHE A 64 18.08 -12.14 36.07
CA PHE A 64 19.28 -12.31 36.89
C PHE A 64 19.86 -10.99 37.45
N ARG A 65 19.13 -9.88 37.29
CA ARG A 65 19.53 -8.56 37.80
C ARG A 65 20.91 -8.08 37.33
N LYS A 66 21.32 -8.44 36.13
CA LYS A 66 22.63 -8.04 35.58
C LYS A 66 22.55 -6.65 34.97
N VAL A 67 23.49 -5.76 35.31
CA VAL A 67 23.62 -4.40 34.70
C VAL A 67 23.81 -4.48 33.18
N ALA A 68 24.33 -5.60 32.67
CA ALA A 68 24.46 -5.87 31.24
C ALA A 68 23.11 -5.80 30.48
N SER A 69 21.97 -6.05 31.16
CA SER A 69 20.63 -5.89 30.56
C SER A 69 20.38 -4.47 30.05
N LEU A 70 20.83 -3.48 30.78
CA LEU A 70 20.66 -2.08 30.43
C LEU A 70 21.54 -1.69 29.24
N TRP A 71 22.80 -2.14 29.24
CA TRP A 71 23.71 -1.90 28.10
C TRP A 71 23.21 -2.59 26.82
N LEU A 72 22.72 -3.81 26.93
CA LEU A 72 22.17 -4.53 25.80
C LEU A 72 20.89 -3.83 25.28
N SER A 73 20.04 -3.27 26.17
CA SER A 73 18.87 -2.49 25.77
C SER A 73 19.27 -1.22 24.98
N ILE A 74 20.32 -0.52 25.43
CA ILE A 74 20.85 0.67 24.75
C ILE A 74 21.38 0.25 23.36
N LEU A 75 22.19 -0.78 23.30
CA LEU A 75 22.77 -1.28 22.06
C LEU A 75 21.67 -1.72 21.05
N THR A 76 20.67 -2.47 21.53
CA THR A 76 19.55 -2.91 20.70
C THR A 76 18.75 -1.73 20.17
N PHE A 77 18.51 -0.72 21.00
CA PHE A 77 17.80 0.48 20.55
C PHE A 77 18.58 1.26 19.49
N ILE A 78 19.89 1.47 19.69
CA ILE A 78 20.78 2.14 18.71
C ILE A 78 20.79 1.33 17.39
N ALA A 79 20.97 0.01 17.46
CA ALA A 79 20.96 -0.84 16.29
C ALA A 79 19.62 -0.79 15.53
N THR A 80 18.49 -0.69 16.26
CA THR A 80 17.17 -0.51 15.68
C THR A 80 17.04 0.83 14.95
N VAL A 81 17.54 1.92 15.54
CA VAL A 81 17.53 3.24 14.90
C VAL A 81 18.36 3.22 13.62
N ILE A 82 19.58 2.66 13.68
CA ILE A 82 20.46 2.52 12.50
C ILE A 82 19.77 1.70 11.41
N TRP A 83 19.18 0.56 11.77
CA TRP A 83 18.44 -0.25 10.82
C TRP A 83 17.24 0.52 10.22
N ALA A 84 16.44 1.20 11.04
CA ALA A 84 15.31 1.98 10.55
C ALA A 84 15.75 3.07 9.56
N VAL A 85 16.87 3.76 9.82
CA VAL A 85 17.44 4.75 8.90
C VAL A 85 17.95 4.12 7.61
N SER A 86 18.55 2.92 7.68
CA SER A 86 19.03 2.23 6.48
C SER A 86 17.90 1.65 5.62
N GLU A 87 16.79 1.24 6.26
CA GLU A 87 15.62 0.70 5.58
C GLU A 87 14.78 1.80 4.90
N VAL A 88 14.65 2.96 5.57
CA VAL A 88 13.88 4.09 5.10
C VAL A 88 14.81 5.05 4.36
N GLN A 89 14.74 5.07 3.04
CA GLN A 89 15.59 5.91 2.20
C GLN A 89 15.22 7.41 2.27
N VAL A 90 14.06 7.74 2.82
CA VAL A 90 13.54 9.10 2.93
C VAL A 90 13.39 9.47 4.40
N PHE A 91 13.87 10.67 4.78
CA PHE A 91 13.72 11.18 6.15
C PHE A 91 12.28 11.69 6.35
N ASP A 92 11.36 10.76 6.71
CA ASP A 92 9.93 10.98 6.86
C ASP A 92 9.43 10.37 8.17
N PHE A 93 8.75 11.20 8.98
CA PHE A 93 8.18 10.82 10.27
C PHE A 93 7.28 9.58 10.19
N TRP A 94 6.36 9.55 9.22
CA TRP A 94 5.37 8.48 9.10
C TRP A 94 5.97 7.12 8.77
N GLN A 95 7.11 7.10 8.12
CA GLN A 95 7.83 5.87 7.82
C GLN A 95 8.62 5.32 9.00
N TYR A 96 9.07 6.20 9.93
CA TYR A 96 9.80 5.78 11.13
C TYR A 96 8.87 5.27 12.24
N ILE A 97 7.66 5.82 12.38
CA ILE A 97 6.73 5.46 13.46
C ILE A 97 6.51 3.96 13.61
N PRO A 98 6.10 3.19 12.59
CA PRO A 98 5.84 1.75 12.75
C PRO A 98 7.10 0.95 13.11
N ARG A 99 8.29 1.47 12.81
CA ARG A 99 9.57 0.82 13.09
C ARG A 99 10.12 1.11 14.48
N LEU A 100 9.82 2.27 15.04
CA LEU A 100 10.46 2.78 16.25
C LEU A 100 9.53 2.80 17.47
N VAL A 101 8.21 2.81 17.34
CA VAL A 101 7.29 2.92 18.50
C VAL A 101 7.51 1.79 19.51
N VAL A 102 7.44 0.54 19.08
CA VAL A 102 7.59 -0.60 20.00
C VAL A 102 8.99 -0.66 20.60
N PRO A 103 10.09 -0.57 19.82
CA PRO A 103 11.44 -0.49 20.37
C PRO A 103 11.64 0.67 21.36
N THR A 104 11.08 1.84 21.07
CA THR A 104 11.17 3.01 21.97
C THR A 104 10.45 2.75 23.30
N VAL A 105 9.25 2.18 23.27
CA VAL A 105 8.51 1.84 24.50
C VAL A 105 9.30 0.83 25.33
N LEU A 106 9.81 -0.25 24.73
CA LEU A 106 10.62 -1.24 25.43
C LEU A 106 11.89 -0.63 26.02
N PHE A 107 12.53 0.26 25.27
CA PHE A 107 13.74 0.95 25.71
C PHE A 107 13.45 1.86 26.93
N VAL A 108 12.41 2.69 26.89
CA VAL A 108 12.00 3.56 28.02
C VAL A 108 11.65 2.72 29.25
N LEU A 109 10.92 1.65 29.07
CA LEU A 109 10.58 0.71 30.16
C LEU A 109 11.83 0.07 30.76
N SER A 110 12.84 -0.27 29.93
CA SER A 110 14.13 -0.79 30.38
C SER A 110 14.91 0.25 31.20
N LEU A 111 14.97 1.51 30.73
CA LEU A 111 15.59 2.59 31.51
C LEU A 111 14.91 2.77 32.87
N TRP A 112 13.61 2.69 32.92
CA TRP A 112 12.87 2.82 34.18
C TRP A 112 13.08 1.60 35.09
N ALA A 113 13.04 0.38 34.54
CA ALA A 113 13.30 -0.85 35.29
C ALA A 113 14.73 -0.91 35.87
N SER A 114 15.66 -0.16 35.30
CA SER A 114 17.04 -0.10 35.79
C SER A 114 17.15 0.37 37.26
N ARG A 115 16.13 1.09 37.76
CA ARG A 115 16.04 1.46 39.18
C ARG A 115 16.08 0.23 40.11
N SER A 116 15.60 -0.93 39.65
CA SER A 116 15.68 -2.19 40.40
C SER A 116 17.10 -2.77 40.44
N LEU A 117 18.04 -2.26 39.59
CA LEU A 117 19.43 -2.68 39.51
C LEU A 117 20.37 -1.79 40.34
N ILE A 118 19.92 -0.62 40.83
CA ILE A 118 20.73 0.36 41.57
C ILE A 118 21.34 -0.26 42.83
N THR A 119 20.64 -1.18 43.47
CA THR A 119 21.15 -1.91 44.64
C THR A 119 22.41 -2.73 44.38
N LEU A 120 22.75 -2.99 43.10
CA LEU A 120 23.92 -3.79 42.70
C LEU A 120 25.13 -2.93 42.32
N SER A 121 24.91 -1.79 41.67
CA SER A 121 26.00 -0.88 41.27
C SER A 121 25.41 0.48 40.86
N THR A 122 25.34 1.40 41.83
CA THR A 122 24.74 2.72 41.62
C THR A 122 25.42 3.52 40.52
N GLU A 123 26.76 3.58 40.50
CA GLU A 123 27.49 4.36 39.50
C GLU A 123 27.30 3.85 38.07
N LYS A 124 27.45 2.54 37.85
CA LYS A 124 27.31 1.92 36.52
C LYS A 124 25.90 2.06 35.96
N VAL A 125 24.88 1.89 36.82
CA VAL A 125 23.47 2.02 36.41
C VAL A 125 23.15 3.49 36.14
N THR A 126 23.63 4.41 36.95
CA THR A 126 23.41 5.86 36.77
C THR A 126 24.06 6.35 35.47
N PHE A 127 25.30 5.92 35.20
CA PHE A 127 26.00 6.28 33.98
C PHE A 127 25.28 5.75 32.74
N ALA A 128 24.91 4.45 32.72
CA ALA A 128 24.20 3.85 31.60
C ALA A 128 22.82 4.51 31.37
N ASN A 129 22.08 4.87 32.44
CA ASN A 129 20.84 5.61 32.33
C ASN A 129 21.02 7.01 31.73
N ARG A 130 22.07 7.73 32.08
CA ARG A 130 22.38 9.04 31.50
C ARG A 130 22.66 8.91 30.00
N VAL A 131 23.49 7.94 29.62
CA VAL A 131 23.80 7.65 28.19
C VAL A 131 22.52 7.31 27.44
N GLY A 132 21.70 6.41 27.98
CA GLY A 132 20.42 6.02 27.36
C GLY A 132 19.44 7.19 27.24
N LEU A 133 19.33 8.03 28.28
CA LEU A 133 18.46 9.20 28.25
C LEU A 133 18.89 10.23 27.20
N VAL A 134 20.19 10.48 27.09
CA VAL A 134 20.72 11.39 26.05
C VAL A 134 20.43 10.84 24.67
N GLY A 135 20.67 9.56 24.43
CA GLY A 135 20.35 8.90 23.16
C GLY A 135 18.85 8.95 22.84
N PHE A 136 18.00 8.74 23.83
CA PHE A 136 16.55 8.85 23.69
C PHE A 136 16.11 10.27 23.31
N ILE A 137 16.62 11.29 24.01
CA ILE A 137 16.30 12.70 23.71
C ILE A 137 16.75 13.04 22.27
N ALA A 138 17.96 12.62 21.87
CA ALA A 138 18.44 12.83 20.50
C ALA A 138 17.52 12.17 19.46
N CYS A 139 17.05 10.96 19.72
CA CYS A 139 16.09 10.25 18.84
C CYS A 139 14.76 10.99 18.76
N VAL A 140 14.23 11.49 19.87
CA VAL A 140 12.97 12.27 19.90
C VAL A 140 13.13 13.57 19.11
N ILE A 141 14.24 14.29 19.27
CA ILE A 141 14.51 15.51 18.50
C ILE A 141 14.60 15.20 17.00
N ALA A 142 15.26 14.09 16.62
CA ALA A 142 15.35 13.67 15.23
C ALA A 142 13.96 13.31 14.65
N LEU A 143 13.11 12.63 15.42
CA LEU A 143 11.73 12.30 15.01
C LEU A 143 10.86 13.56 14.87
N ILE A 144 10.97 14.52 15.79
CA ILE A 144 10.28 15.81 15.68
C ILE A 144 10.79 16.56 14.45
N SER A 145 12.08 16.55 14.21
CA SER A 145 12.68 17.16 13.01
C SER A 145 12.13 16.48 11.73
N ALA A 146 11.99 15.16 11.70
CA ALA A 146 11.46 14.42 10.56
C ALA A 146 9.96 14.71 10.27
N PHE A 147 9.21 15.22 11.26
CA PHE A 147 7.81 15.63 11.08
C PHE A 147 7.67 16.88 10.21
N PHE A 148 8.65 17.79 10.28
CA PHE A 148 8.63 18.96 9.44
C PHE A 148 9.14 18.60 8.03
N PRO A 149 8.51 19.11 6.96
CA PRO A 149 8.97 18.84 5.62
C PRO A 149 10.39 19.37 5.47
N HIS A 150 11.34 18.44 5.44
CA HIS A 150 12.68 18.75 5.01
C HIS A 150 12.55 18.91 3.50
N GLY A 151 12.53 20.15 3.04
CA GLY A 151 12.51 20.48 1.62
C GLY A 151 13.73 19.88 0.89
N LYS A 152 13.77 18.55 0.72
CA LYS A 152 14.08 18.03 -0.57
C LYS A 152 12.87 18.44 -1.42
N THR A 153 12.86 19.69 -1.87
CA THR A 153 12.55 19.91 -3.26
C THR A 153 13.18 18.69 -3.92
N LEU A 154 12.37 17.70 -4.34
CA LEU A 154 12.77 16.81 -5.40
C LEU A 154 13.51 17.75 -6.32
N ASN A 155 14.87 17.71 -6.32
CA ASN A 155 15.64 18.43 -7.28
C ASN A 155 14.85 18.20 -8.51
N GLN A 156 14.23 19.27 -9.05
CA GLN A 156 13.35 19.11 -10.20
C GLN A 156 14.13 18.17 -11.05
N VAL A 157 13.78 16.88 -10.98
CA VAL A 157 14.30 15.87 -11.88
C VAL A 157 14.05 16.62 -13.14
N ASN A 158 15.14 17.00 -13.82
CA ASN A 158 15.05 17.95 -14.90
C ASN A 158 14.20 17.24 -15.95
N ILE A 159 12.87 17.23 -15.70
CA ILE A 159 11.85 16.71 -16.61
C ILE A 159 12.07 17.34 -17.98
N ALA A 160 12.75 18.49 -18.01
CA ALA A 160 13.27 19.12 -19.20
C ALA A 160 14.45 18.38 -19.86
N GLN A 161 15.26 17.63 -19.11
CA GLN A 161 16.41 16.87 -19.70
C GLN A 161 16.05 15.44 -20.05
N ASP A 162 15.01 14.87 -19.47
CA ASP A 162 14.50 13.55 -19.83
C ASP A 162 13.41 13.61 -20.92
N ARG A 163 13.40 14.65 -21.73
CA ARG A 163 12.59 14.79 -22.96
C ARG A 163 12.88 13.74 -24.03
N ASN A 164 13.83 12.82 -23.77
CA ASN A 164 14.00 11.57 -24.51
C ASN A 164 13.15 10.41 -23.95
N LEU A 165 12.45 10.58 -22.84
CA LEU A 165 11.27 9.77 -22.58
C LEU A 165 10.36 10.00 -23.79
N THR A 166 10.28 9.00 -24.62
CA THR A 166 9.45 8.89 -25.82
C THR A 166 8.25 9.80 -25.68
N LYS A 167 8.14 10.79 -26.60
CA LYS A 167 6.92 11.62 -26.70
C LYS A 167 5.75 10.68 -26.41
N PRO A 168 4.87 10.98 -25.44
CA PRO A 168 3.70 10.16 -25.22
C PRO A 168 3.12 9.89 -26.59
N THR A 169 2.91 8.64 -26.93
CA THR A 169 2.20 8.25 -28.15
C THR A 169 1.06 9.22 -28.26
N ALA A 170 0.91 9.92 -29.39
CA ALA A 170 -0.01 11.05 -29.50
C ALA A 170 -1.36 10.62 -28.91
N GLU A 171 -1.54 10.93 -27.64
CA GLU A 171 -2.78 10.68 -26.92
C GLU A 171 -3.81 11.54 -27.62
N ASN A 172 -4.95 10.97 -27.95
CA ASN A 172 -6.01 11.79 -28.51
C ASN A 172 -6.36 12.84 -27.43
N PRO A 173 -6.11 14.13 -27.66
CA PRO A 173 -6.33 15.16 -26.66
C PRO A 173 -7.79 15.24 -26.21
N ASP A 174 -8.72 14.73 -27.04
CA ASP A 174 -10.15 14.78 -26.82
C ASP A 174 -10.68 13.58 -26.01
N ASN A 175 -9.81 12.62 -25.66
CA ASN A 175 -10.21 11.43 -24.91
C ASN A 175 -9.68 11.44 -23.47
N TRP A 176 -10.42 10.77 -22.59
CA TRP A 176 -9.99 10.38 -21.24
C TRP A 176 -9.92 8.85 -21.16
N GLU A 177 -8.88 8.25 -21.76
CA GLU A 177 -8.80 6.80 -22.01
C GLU A 177 -8.41 5.96 -20.79
N TYR A 178 -7.80 6.57 -19.78
CA TYR A 178 -7.27 5.89 -18.59
C TYR A 178 -7.84 6.52 -17.32
N PHE A 179 -7.71 5.82 -16.20
CA PHE A 179 -8.04 6.35 -14.88
C PHE A 179 -7.43 7.75 -14.62
N GLY A 180 -6.20 7.95 -15.03
CA GLY A 180 -5.48 9.23 -14.94
C GLY A 180 -5.48 10.04 -16.23
N ARG A 181 -6.44 9.87 -17.14
CA ARG A 181 -6.58 10.42 -18.49
C ARG A 181 -5.58 9.78 -19.49
N SER A 182 -4.33 9.78 -19.18
CA SER A 182 -3.24 9.30 -20.03
C SER A 182 -2.52 8.11 -19.40
N GLY A 183 -1.72 7.39 -20.17
CA GLY A 183 -0.84 6.33 -19.65
C GLY A 183 0.16 6.82 -18.60
N SER A 184 0.51 8.12 -18.60
CA SER A 184 1.35 8.76 -17.60
C SER A 184 0.60 9.16 -16.33
N GLY A 185 -0.73 9.05 -16.29
CA GLY A 185 -1.55 9.34 -15.12
C GLY A 185 -1.55 10.80 -14.68
N THR A 186 -1.35 11.74 -15.60
CA THR A 186 -1.21 13.17 -15.29
C THR A 186 -2.46 13.82 -14.74
N ARG A 187 -3.65 13.25 -14.99
CA ARG A 187 -4.96 13.79 -14.65
C ARG A 187 -5.20 15.22 -15.17
N PHE A 188 -4.44 15.59 -16.17
CA PHE A 188 -4.51 16.90 -16.79
C PHE A 188 -5.13 16.79 -18.18
N ALA A 189 -6.12 17.63 -18.47
CA ALA A 189 -6.67 17.81 -19.81
C ALA A 189 -6.38 19.24 -20.29
N PRO A 190 -5.95 19.44 -21.53
CA PRO A 190 -5.61 20.77 -22.05
C PRO A 190 -6.84 21.58 -22.48
N TYR A 191 -7.98 21.34 -21.83
CA TYR A 191 -9.22 22.08 -22.12
C TYR A 191 -9.17 23.47 -21.50
N THR A 192 -9.62 24.46 -22.23
CA THR A 192 -9.62 25.87 -21.84
C THR A 192 -11.00 26.48 -21.77
N ASP A 193 -12.05 25.70 -22.02
CA ASP A 193 -13.45 26.19 -22.06
C ASP A 193 -13.93 26.58 -20.67
N ILE A 194 -13.45 25.93 -19.61
CA ILE A 194 -13.78 26.29 -18.24
C ILE A 194 -12.64 27.12 -17.65
N THR A 195 -12.97 28.35 -17.25
CA THR A 195 -12.02 29.31 -16.69
C THR A 195 -12.47 29.77 -15.30
N PRO A 196 -11.61 30.43 -14.51
CA PRO A 196 -12.01 31.04 -13.24
C PRO A 196 -13.19 32.01 -13.36
N ASP A 197 -13.35 32.65 -14.52
CA ASP A 197 -14.41 33.63 -14.73
C ASP A 197 -15.76 32.99 -15.01
N ASN A 198 -15.80 31.85 -15.71
CA ASN A 198 -17.03 31.20 -16.15
C ASN A 198 -17.43 29.95 -15.35
N VAL A 199 -16.56 29.41 -14.50
CA VAL A 199 -16.84 28.19 -13.68
C VAL A 199 -18.11 28.36 -12.83
N LYS A 200 -18.43 29.57 -12.38
CA LYS A 200 -19.66 29.89 -11.62
C LYS A 200 -20.95 29.71 -12.42
N ASN A 201 -20.86 29.65 -13.75
CA ASN A 201 -21.98 29.48 -14.65
C ASN A 201 -22.27 28.04 -15.02
N LEU A 202 -21.50 27.09 -14.50
CA LEU A 202 -21.69 25.64 -14.75
C LEU A 202 -23.06 25.21 -14.23
N GLN A 203 -23.75 24.41 -15.05
CA GLN A 203 -25.04 23.81 -14.73
C GLN A 203 -24.97 22.30 -14.96
N ILE A 204 -25.83 21.56 -14.28
CA ILE A 204 -25.97 20.11 -14.52
C ILE A 204 -26.61 19.91 -15.89
N ALA A 205 -25.88 19.36 -16.84
CA ALA A 205 -26.38 19.06 -18.18
C ALA A 205 -27.35 17.88 -18.15
N TRP A 206 -27.01 16.82 -17.42
CA TRP A 206 -27.87 15.65 -17.24
C TRP A 206 -27.46 14.87 -15.99
N THR A 207 -28.32 13.95 -15.57
CA THR A 207 -28.06 13.02 -14.46
C THR A 207 -28.43 11.63 -14.89
N TYR A 208 -27.51 10.66 -14.71
CA TYR A 208 -27.77 9.25 -14.96
C TYR A 208 -27.88 8.49 -13.64
N HIS A 209 -28.97 7.79 -13.44
CA HIS A 209 -29.16 6.92 -12.28
C HIS A 209 -28.76 5.49 -12.60
N THR A 210 -27.71 4.98 -11.97
CA THR A 210 -27.17 3.63 -12.22
C THR A 210 -28.14 2.52 -11.83
N GLY A 211 -29.15 2.82 -10.99
CA GLY A 211 -30.08 1.85 -10.44
C GLY A 211 -29.47 0.93 -9.38
N ARG A 212 -28.32 1.30 -8.83
CA ARG A 212 -27.64 0.53 -7.78
C ARG A 212 -28.51 0.47 -6.52
N PRO A 213 -28.71 -0.73 -5.91
CA PRO A 213 -29.34 -0.84 -4.61
C PRO A 213 -28.54 -0.05 -3.54
N LYS A 214 -29.24 0.62 -2.64
CA LYS A 214 -28.60 1.24 -1.47
C LYS A 214 -27.93 0.15 -0.63
N ASN A 215 -26.78 0.45 -0.07
CA ASN A 215 -26.01 -0.43 0.84
C ASN A 215 -25.31 -1.65 0.19
N ILE A 216 -25.12 -1.67 -1.12
CA ILE A 216 -24.32 -2.68 -1.80
C ILE A 216 -23.03 -2.04 -2.34
N GLY A 217 -21.89 -2.39 -1.72
CA GLY A 217 -20.55 -1.96 -2.14
C GLY A 217 -20.29 -0.46 -2.01
N VAL A 218 -19.10 -0.07 -2.36
CA VAL A 218 -18.65 1.33 -2.39
C VAL A 218 -18.50 1.76 -3.84
N ASP A 219 -18.99 2.95 -4.17
CA ASP A 219 -18.88 3.53 -5.50
C ASP A 219 -17.57 4.32 -5.59
N GLU A 220 -16.57 3.72 -6.23
CA GLU A 220 -15.22 4.29 -6.40
C GLU A 220 -14.88 4.49 -7.88
N ASN A 221 -15.89 4.43 -8.75
CA ASN A 221 -15.69 4.43 -10.18
C ASN A 221 -15.17 5.76 -10.71
N THR A 222 -14.17 5.70 -11.56
CA THR A 222 -13.75 6.79 -12.43
C THR A 222 -14.15 6.45 -13.87
N PRO A 223 -15.12 7.14 -14.45
CA PRO A 223 -15.50 6.93 -15.84
C PRO A 223 -14.35 7.25 -16.79
N ILE A 224 -14.28 6.54 -17.91
CA ILE A 224 -13.43 6.92 -19.05
C ILE A 224 -14.30 7.45 -20.18
N GLN A 225 -13.71 8.29 -21.05
CA GLN A 225 -14.39 8.89 -22.17
C GLN A 225 -13.60 8.65 -23.47
N ILE A 226 -14.30 8.09 -24.46
CA ILE A 226 -13.76 7.81 -25.79
C ILE A 226 -14.70 8.45 -26.81
N GLY A 227 -14.22 9.47 -27.51
CA GLY A 227 -15.08 10.28 -28.32
C GLY A 227 -16.24 10.87 -27.52
N SER A 228 -17.46 10.72 -27.98
CA SER A 228 -18.69 11.16 -27.26
C SER A 228 -19.24 10.12 -26.27
N THR A 229 -18.56 9.00 -26.04
CA THR A 229 -19.07 7.92 -25.18
C THR A 229 -18.36 7.89 -23.83
N LEU A 230 -19.13 7.86 -22.75
CA LEU A 230 -18.65 7.63 -21.38
C LEU A 230 -18.87 6.18 -21.00
N TYR A 231 -17.84 5.53 -20.42
CA TYR A 231 -17.94 4.17 -19.90
C TYR A 231 -17.78 4.20 -18.38
N SER A 232 -18.72 3.60 -17.71
CA SER A 232 -18.82 3.61 -16.25
C SER A 232 -19.13 2.22 -15.73
N CYS A 233 -18.71 1.91 -14.50
CA CYS A 233 -19.08 0.67 -13.83
C CYS A 233 -19.73 0.94 -12.47
N THR A 234 -20.59 0.00 -12.03
CA THR A 234 -21.12 -0.01 -10.67
C THR A 234 -20.28 -0.90 -9.76
N PRO A 235 -20.40 -0.81 -8.43
CA PRO A 235 -19.76 -1.75 -7.52
C PRO A 235 -20.02 -3.23 -7.83
N THR A 236 -21.19 -3.55 -8.38
CA THR A 236 -21.56 -4.91 -8.82
C THR A 236 -21.03 -5.28 -10.21
N ASN A 237 -20.06 -4.51 -10.72
CA ASN A 237 -19.44 -4.67 -12.04
C ASN A 237 -20.40 -4.56 -13.24
N ILE A 238 -21.55 -3.94 -13.07
CA ILE A 238 -22.41 -3.61 -14.22
C ILE A 238 -21.75 -2.47 -14.98
N ILE A 239 -21.49 -2.69 -16.27
CA ILE A 239 -20.88 -1.70 -17.16
C ILE A 239 -21.98 -1.00 -17.95
N THR A 240 -21.86 0.30 -18.07
CA THR A 240 -22.79 1.12 -18.87
C THR A 240 -21.97 2.06 -19.79
N ALA A 241 -22.34 2.09 -21.06
CA ALA A 241 -21.90 3.13 -21.98
C ALA A 241 -23.01 4.20 -22.06
N LEU A 242 -22.61 5.45 -21.88
CA LEU A 242 -23.51 6.58 -21.91
C LEU A 242 -23.10 7.52 -23.06
N ASP A 243 -24.07 8.08 -23.73
CA ASP A 243 -23.86 9.22 -24.60
C ASP A 243 -23.49 10.44 -23.76
N GLY A 244 -22.33 11.03 -24.04
CA GLY A 244 -21.74 12.12 -23.25
C GLY A 244 -22.56 13.41 -23.27
N ASP A 245 -23.26 13.66 -24.35
CA ASP A 245 -24.04 14.90 -24.52
C ASP A 245 -25.41 14.81 -23.83
N SER A 246 -26.07 13.65 -23.91
CA SER A 246 -27.44 13.48 -23.41
C SER A 246 -27.56 12.66 -22.12
N GLY A 247 -26.50 11.97 -21.70
CA GLY A 247 -26.52 11.04 -20.57
C GLY A 247 -27.36 9.78 -20.78
N LYS A 248 -27.85 9.51 -22.02
CA LYS A 248 -28.63 8.34 -22.33
C LYS A 248 -27.75 7.09 -22.38
N ALA A 249 -28.23 5.98 -21.82
CA ALA A 249 -27.53 4.71 -21.93
C ALA A 249 -27.59 4.19 -23.37
N LEU A 250 -26.42 3.95 -23.96
CA LEU A 250 -26.26 3.34 -25.28
C LEU A 250 -26.38 1.82 -25.18
N TRP A 251 -25.70 1.26 -24.16
CA TRP A 251 -25.80 -0.16 -23.82
C TRP A 251 -25.46 -0.38 -22.33
N LYS A 252 -25.86 -1.52 -21.82
CA LYS A 252 -25.57 -1.96 -20.45
C LYS A 252 -25.25 -3.46 -20.47
N TYR A 253 -24.20 -3.84 -19.76
CA TYR A 253 -23.78 -5.23 -19.59
C TYR A 253 -23.73 -5.57 -18.10
N ASP A 254 -24.41 -6.63 -17.69
CA ASP A 254 -24.42 -7.15 -16.33
C ASP A 254 -23.69 -8.52 -16.30
N PRO A 255 -22.48 -8.61 -15.75
CA PRO A 255 -21.72 -9.85 -15.66
C PRO A 255 -22.31 -10.87 -14.69
N LYS A 256 -23.36 -10.50 -13.92
CA LYS A 256 -23.91 -11.30 -12.83
C LYS A 256 -22.85 -11.76 -11.83
N ALA A 257 -21.86 -10.90 -11.58
CA ALA A 257 -20.76 -11.18 -10.67
C ALA A 257 -21.27 -11.36 -9.24
N LYS A 258 -20.72 -12.36 -8.54
CA LYS A 258 -21.09 -12.70 -7.16
C LYS A 258 -19.85 -12.90 -6.32
N THR A 259 -19.85 -12.29 -5.13
CA THR A 259 -18.82 -12.51 -4.12
C THR A 259 -19.40 -12.31 -2.73
N ALA A 260 -18.78 -12.90 -1.73
CA ALA A 260 -19.02 -12.60 -0.31
C ALA A 260 -18.11 -11.48 0.23
N GLU A 261 -17.13 -11.06 -0.57
CA GLU A 261 -16.13 -10.07 -0.19
C GLU A 261 -16.60 -8.62 -0.49
N HIS A 262 -15.75 -7.66 -0.21
CA HIS A 262 -16.01 -6.24 -0.49
C HIS A 262 -16.24 -6.00 -1.99
N ILE A 263 -17.37 -5.37 -2.31
CA ILE A 263 -17.80 -5.12 -3.69
C ILE A 263 -17.45 -3.69 -4.08
N THR A 264 -16.58 -3.54 -5.08
CA THR A 264 -16.24 -2.26 -5.68
C THR A 264 -15.87 -2.42 -7.16
N CYS A 265 -16.00 -1.33 -7.93
CA CYS A 265 -15.42 -1.20 -9.27
C CYS A 265 -14.81 0.20 -9.38
N ARG A 266 -13.53 0.28 -9.69
CA ARG A 266 -12.82 1.56 -9.81
C ARG A 266 -12.77 2.13 -11.21
N GLY A 267 -13.20 1.36 -12.21
CA GLY A 267 -13.24 1.76 -13.59
C GLY A 267 -13.08 0.61 -14.57
N VAL A 268 -12.99 0.96 -15.84
CA VAL A 268 -12.80 0.02 -16.94
C VAL A 268 -11.58 0.41 -17.76
N GLY A 269 -10.92 -0.57 -18.40
CA GLY A 269 -9.83 -0.32 -19.36
C GLY A 269 -10.38 -0.21 -20.77
N TYR A 270 -9.73 0.58 -21.62
CA TYR A 270 -10.01 0.67 -23.05
C TYR A 270 -8.85 0.15 -23.87
N TYR A 271 -9.13 -0.63 -24.88
CA TYR A 271 -8.17 -1.11 -25.87
C TYR A 271 -8.68 -0.85 -27.28
N ASP A 272 -7.81 -0.30 -28.13
CA ASP A 272 -8.05 -0.12 -29.55
C ASP A 272 -6.93 -0.78 -30.35
N ALA A 273 -7.24 -1.90 -31.00
CA ALA A 273 -6.29 -2.64 -31.82
C ALA A 273 -5.74 -1.80 -32.98
N THR A 274 -6.49 -0.81 -33.47
CA THR A 274 -6.07 0.05 -34.59
C THR A 274 -4.98 1.04 -34.16
N GLN A 275 -4.88 1.32 -32.86
CA GLN A 275 -3.87 2.20 -32.27
C GLN A 275 -2.68 1.42 -31.68
N ASP A 276 -2.76 0.11 -31.61
CA ASP A 276 -1.71 -0.75 -31.07
C ASP A 276 -0.59 -0.92 -32.08
N LYS A 277 0.51 -0.18 -31.86
CA LYS A 277 1.70 -0.20 -32.72
C LYS A 277 2.51 -1.50 -32.65
N THR A 278 2.18 -2.38 -31.72
CA THR A 278 2.82 -3.70 -31.60
C THR A 278 2.22 -4.71 -32.58
N LEU A 279 1.01 -4.44 -33.09
CA LEU A 279 0.35 -5.29 -34.09
C LEU A 279 0.82 -5.00 -35.52
N SER A 280 1.04 -6.06 -36.23
CA SER A 280 1.27 -5.97 -37.69
C SER A 280 -0.04 -5.75 -38.45
N LYS A 281 0.07 -5.35 -39.71
CA LYS A 281 -1.10 -5.25 -40.62
C LYS A 281 -1.83 -6.60 -40.77
N ALA A 282 -1.10 -7.72 -40.72
CA ALA A 282 -1.68 -9.05 -40.79
C ALA A 282 -2.49 -9.37 -39.51
N ASP A 283 -1.96 -9.01 -38.33
CA ASP A 283 -2.66 -9.20 -37.07
C ASP A 283 -4.01 -8.45 -37.02
N LEU A 284 -4.03 -7.22 -37.55
CA LEU A 284 -5.25 -6.41 -37.63
C LEU A 284 -6.34 -7.05 -38.51
N GLN A 285 -5.98 -7.95 -39.43
CA GLN A 285 -6.93 -8.66 -40.28
C GLN A 285 -7.42 -9.98 -39.70
N THR A 286 -6.95 -10.33 -38.48
CA THR A 286 -7.43 -11.58 -37.83
C THR A 286 -8.90 -11.46 -37.45
N PRO A 287 -9.67 -12.56 -37.57
CA PRO A 287 -11.10 -12.56 -37.23
C PRO A 287 -11.39 -12.08 -35.79
N SER A 288 -10.48 -12.36 -34.87
CA SER A 288 -10.62 -11.96 -33.45
C SER A 288 -10.55 -10.43 -33.26
N ILE A 289 -9.66 -9.77 -34.01
CA ILE A 289 -9.53 -8.32 -33.95
C ILE A 289 -10.64 -7.67 -34.76
N GLN A 290 -10.97 -8.17 -35.93
CA GLN A 290 -12.03 -7.62 -36.77
C GLN A 290 -13.41 -7.68 -36.09
N ALA A 291 -13.72 -8.76 -35.36
CA ALA A 291 -14.97 -8.89 -34.64
C ALA A 291 -15.06 -7.90 -33.45
N CYS A 292 -13.92 -7.50 -32.86
CA CYS A 292 -13.90 -6.69 -31.64
C CYS A 292 -12.63 -5.82 -31.61
N PRO A 293 -12.49 -4.84 -32.56
CA PRO A 293 -11.28 -4.03 -32.64
C PRO A 293 -11.13 -3.06 -31.45
N GLN A 294 -12.25 -2.55 -30.94
CA GLN A 294 -12.29 -1.68 -29.78
C GLN A 294 -12.99 -2.39 -28.63
N ARG A 295 -12.33 -2.45 -27.49
CA ARG A 295 -12.77 -3.26 -26.35
C ARG A 295 -12.80 -2.45 -25.06
N ILE A 296 -13.84 -2.68 -24.28
CA ILE A 296 -13.89 -2.32 -22.86
C ILE A 296 -13.52 -3.56 -22.06
N LEU A 297 -12.47 -3.46 -21.24
CA LEU A 297 -12.04 -4.53 -20.36
C LEU A 297 -12.44 -4.20 -18.93
N THR A 298 -13.00 -5.16 -18.23
CA THR A 298 -13.38 -5.03 -16.83
C THR A 298 -12.99 -6.28 -16.06
N SER A 299 -12.44 -6.08 -14.87
CA SER A 299 -12.28 -7.15 -13.90
C SER A 299 -13.52 -7.24 -13.03
N THR A 300 -13.89 -8.44 -12.63
CA THR A 300 -15.07 -8.67 -11.78
C THR A 300 -14.67 -9.14 -10.39
N VAL A 301 -15.51 -8.86 -9.41
CA VAL A 301 -15.29 -9.24 -8.01
C VAL A 301 -15.27 -10.76 -7.79
N ASP A 302 -15.68 -11.55 -8.74
CA ASP A 302 -15.58 -13.02 -8.74
C ASP A 302 -14.38 -13.55 -9.55
N GLY A 303 -13.40 -12.70 -9.85
CA GLY A 303 -12.12 -13.12 -10.41
C GLY A 303 -12.13 -13.40 -11.92
N ARG A 304 -12.97 -12.72 -12.70
CA ARG A 304 -12.93 -12.79 -14.16
C ARG A 304 -12.41 -11.50 -14.78
N LEU A 305 -11.73 -11.61 -15.92
CA LEU A 305 -11.47 -10.50 -16.84
C LEU A 305 -12.40 -10.67 -18.05
N ILE A 306 -13.20 -9.64 -18.35
CA ILE A 306 -14.20 -9.65 -19.41
C ILE A 306 -13.85 -8.59 -20.45
N ALA A 307 -13.97 -8.95 -21.73
CA ALA A 307 -13.81 -8.02 -22.85
C ALA A 307 -15.15 -7.82 -23.57
N LEU A 308 -15.59 -6.58 -23.65
CA LEU A 308 -16.81 -6.16 -24.34
C LEU A 308 -16.47 -5.33 -25.57
N ASN A 309 -17.22 -5.47 -26.64
CA ASN A 309 -17.16 -4.57 -27.76
C ASN A 309 -17.58 -3.17 -27.32
N ALA A 310 -16.71 -2.18 -27.50
CA ALA A 310 -16.95 -0.82 -27.00
C ALA A 310 -18.22 -0.20 -27.57
N LYS A 311 -18.59 -0.49 -28.82
CA LYS A 311 -19.80 0.08 -29.46
C LYS A 311 -21.10 -0.58 -29.02
N THR A 312 -21.07 -1.89 -28.79
CA THR A 312 -22.32 -2.68 -28.64
C THR A 312 -22.54 -3.25 -27.26
N GLY A 313 -21.49 -3.31 -26.43
CA GLY A 313 -21.53 -3.98 -25.13
C GLY A 313 -21.59 -5.51 -25.22
N ALA A 314 -21.51 -6.09 -26.41
CA ALA A 314 -21.48 -7.53 -26.60
C ALA A 314 -20.12 -8.11 -26.19
N LEU A 315 -20.09 -9.34 -25.68
CA LEU A 315 -18.84 -10.05 -25.39
C LEU A 315 -17.99 -10.17 -26.66
N CYS A 316 -16.68 -10.00 -26.53
CA CYS A 316 -15.70 -10.24 -27.59
C CYS A 316 -15.40 -11.76 -27.64
N PRO A 317 -16.02 -12.56 -28.51
CA PRO A 317 -16.06 -14.01 -28.35
C PRO A 317 -14.69 -14.68 -28.45
N GLN A 318 -13.73 -14.03 -29.10
CA GLN A 318 -12.36 -14.53 -29.29
C GLN A 318 -11.42 -14.12 -28.13
N PHE A 319 -11.90 -13.42 -27.12
CA PHE A 319 -11.12 -13.08 -25.94
C PHE A 319 -11.32 -14.16 -24.86
N GLY A 320 -10.27 -14.88 -24.51
CA GLY A 320 -10.33 -16.00 -23.58
C GLY A 320 -11.35 -17.06 -24.03
N VAL A 321 -12.23 -17.46 -23.13
CA VAL A 321 -13.35 -18.36 -23.44
C VAL A 321 -14.66 -17.54 -23.47
N ASN A 322 -15.21 -17.38 -24.66
CA ASN A 322 -16.47 -16.63 -24.86
C ASN A 322 -16.44 -15.20 -24.28
N GLY A 323 -15.35 -14.47 -24.49
CA GLY A 323 -15.19 -13.08 -24.04
C GLY A 323 -14.72 -12.93 -22.60
N GLN A 324 -14.27 -14.00 -21.96
CA GLN A 324 -13.91 -14.00 -20.54
C GLN A 324 -12.65 -14.82 -20.28
N VAL A 325 -11.83 -14.37 -19.33
CA VAL A 325 -10.69 -15.10 -18.76
C VAL A 325 -10.97 -15.31 -17.29
N ASP A 326 -10.87 -16.55 -16.83
CA ASP A 326 -10.91 -16.88 -15.41
C ASP A 326 -9.53 -16.60 -14.80
N LEU A 327 -9.46 -15.59 -13.93
CA LEU A 327 -8.22 -15.15 -13.27
C LEU A 327 -7.84 -16.05 -12.08
N LEU A 328 -8.72 -16.95 -11.67
CA LEU A 328 -8.46 -17.89 -10.57
C LEU A 328 -7.69 -19.14 -11.06
N ASN A 329 -7.68 -19.38 -12.36
CA ASN A 329 -6.89 -20.46 -12.94
C ASN A 329 -5.40 -20.23 -12.68
N ASP A 330 -4.69 -21.29 -12.33
CA ASP A 330 -3.24 -21.32 -12.08
C ASP A 330 -2.73 -20.42 -10.92
N MET A 331 -3.62 -19.91 -10.07
CA MET A 331 -3.22 -19.10 -8.90
C MET A 331 -2.71 -19.92 -7.71
N GLY A 332 -2.52 -21.21 -7.85
CA GLY A 332 -2.05 -22.10 -6.77
C GLY A 332 -3.18 -22.60 -5.85
N PRO A 333 -2.92 -22.92 -4.57
CA PRO A 333 -3.89 -23.60 -3.71
C PRO A 333 -5.23 -22.89 -3.61
N THR A 334 -6.29 -23.61 -3.76
CA THR A 334 -7.71 -23.19 -3.89
C THR A 334 -8.19 -22.22 -2.81
N GLU A 335 -7.64 -22.28 -1.61
CA GLU A 335 -8.01 -21.39 -0.51
C GLU A 335 -7.57 -19.95 -0.73
N LYS A 336 -6.39 -19.73 -1.37
CA LYS A 336 -5.91 -18.39 -1.72
C LYS A 336 -6.61 -17.82 -2.94
N SER A 337 -6.90 -18.67 -3.93
CA SER A 337 -7.59 -18.25 -5.16
C SER A 337 -9.02 -17.80 -4.89
N LYS A 338 -9.74 -18.42 -3.96
CA LYS A 338 -11.11 -18.03 -3.59
C LYS A 338 -11.24 -16.60 -3.02
N ARG A 339 -10.13 -16.02 -2.53
CA ARG A 339 -10.09 -14.67 -1.97
C ARG A 339 -9.56 -13.62 -2.95
N TYR A 340 -9.12 -14.06 -4.13
CA TYR A 340 -8.62 -13.11 -5.11
C TYR A 340 -9.80 -12.42 -5.81
N HIS A 341 -9.83 -11.11 -5.72
CA HIS A 341 -10.75 -10.26 -6.47
C HIS A 341 -10.00 -8.98 -6.88
N PRO A 342 -9.82 -8.75 -8.16
CA PRO A 342 -9.16 -7.56 -8.63
C PRO A 342 -10.04 -6.34 -8.36
N THR A 343 -9.49 -5.34 -7.70
CA THR A 343 -10.17 -4.09 -7.37
C THR A 343 -9.69 -2.92 -8.22
N SER A 344 -8.58 -3.10 -8.92
CA SER A 344 -7.98 -2.07 -9.77
C SER A 344 -8.60 -2.08 -11.17
N THR A 345 -8.68 -0.90 -11.77
CA THR A 345 -8.98 -0.75 -13.20
C THR A 345 -7.93 -1.49 -14.01
N PRO A 346 -8.28 -2.34 -15.00
CA PRO A 346 -7.31 -2.95 -15.90
C PRO A 346 -6.48 -1.89 -16.60
N LEU A 347 -5.16 -1.94 -16.44
CA LEU A 347 -4.23 -1.07 -17.17
C LEU A 347 -3.88 -1.74 -18.49
N ILE A 348 -4.07 -1.04 -19.59
CA ILE A 348 -3.78 -1.54 -20.91
C ILE A 348 -2.41 -1.01 -21.38
N ALA A 349 -1.50 -1.92 -21.70
CA ALA A 349 -0.17 -1.62 -22.21
C ALA A 349 0.07 -2.43 -23.50
N GLY A 350 -0.09 -1.79 -24.66
CA GLY A 350 -0.14 -2.50 -25.95
C GLY A 350 -1.26 -3.56 -25.94
N HIS A 351 -0.94 -4.79 -26.25
CA HIS A 351 -1.88 -5.92 -26.26
C HIS A 351 -1.99 -6.66 -24.92
N VAL A 352 -1.42 -6.11 -23.85
CA VAL A 352 -1.45 -6.73 -22.51
C VAL A 352 -2.37 -5.95 -21.59
N ALA A 353 -3.22 -6.66 -20.81
CA ALA A 353 -3.98 -6.12 -19.70
C ALA A 353 -3.28 -6.46 -18.38
N ILE A 354 -2.94 -5.45 -17.59
CA ILE A 354 -2.29 -5.58 -16.27
C ILE A 354 -3.35 -5.36 -15.21
N LEU A 355 -3.44 -6.31 -14.29
CA LEU A 355 -4.40 -6.31 -13.18
C LEU A 355 -3.64 -6.31 -11.85
N GLY A 356 -4.12 -5.50 -10.90
CA GLY A 356 -3.69 -5.53 -9.50
C GLY A 356 -4.84 -6.04 -8.62
N GLY A 357 -4.50 -6.82 -7.60
CA GLY A 357 -5.46 -7.36 -6.65
C GLY A 357 -4.83 -7.62 -5.29
#